data_0056edf487447d30881b263892e6b14f
#
_entry.id   0056edf487447d30881b263892e6b14f
#
_cell.length_a   1.000
_cell.length_b   1.000
_cell.length_c   1.000
_cell.angle_alpha   90.00
_cell.angle_beta   90.00
_cell.angle_gamma   90.00
#
_symmetry.space_group_name_H-M   'P 1'
#
loop_
_entity.id
_entity.type
_entity.pdbx_description
1 polymer ?
#
loop_
_entity_poly.entity_id
_entity_poly.type
_entity_poly.pdbx_seq_one_letter_code
_entity_poly.pdbx_strand_id
1 'polypeptide(L)'
;MDSVTAIVRTGTVIVGYYATKIRRSIFAQTRELVKSGQLSSQEVARSAGELNRWLYTILVEKLVLSKADIVRIEATYSIARGKISWDWGRIKIDVYRKVDPDIVSAAIKHALQERITVEPSQ
;
A
#
# COMPACT_ATOMS: atom_id res chain seq x y z
N MET A 1 -26.56 6.94 -14.14
CA MET A 1 -26.60 6.46 -13.81
C MET A 1 -25.75 5.70 -13.64
N ASP A 2 -25.13 5.45 -14.08
CA ASP A 2 -24.28 4.48 -13.98
C ASP A 2 -23.04 4.84 -13.32
N SER A 3 -22.79 4.36 -12.16
CA SER A 3 -21.53 4.52 -11.49
C SER A 3 -20.75 3.21 -11.60
N VAL A 4 -19.45 3.34 -11.66
CA VAL A 4 -18.55 2.21 -11.70
C VAL A 4 -17.83 2.18 -10.35
N THR A 5 -17.73 1.02 -9.75
CA THR A 5 -17.02 0.84 -8.49
C THR A 5 -15.82 -0.06 -8.72
N ALA A 6 -14.68 0.32 -8.20
CA ALA A 6 -13.45 -0.43 -8.38
C ALA A 6 -12.57 -0.31 -7.13
N ILE A 7 -11.51 -1.12 -7.08
CA ILE A 7 -10.60 -1.13 -5.96
C ILE A 7 -9.19 -0.95 -6.46
N VAL A 8 -8.46 -0.02 -5.85
CA VAL A 8 -7.02 0.10 -6.07
C VAL A 8 -6.33 -0.74 -5.01
N ARG A 9 -5.42 -1.61 -5.41
CA ARG A 9 -4.63 -2.42 -4.49
C ARG A 9 -3.17 -2.18 -4.75
N THR A 10 -2.42 -1.92 -3.69
CA THR A 10 -0.98 -1.72 -3.87
C THR A 10 -0.21 -3.04 -3.90
N GLY A 11 -0.83 -4.12 -3.38
CA GLY A 11 -0.02 -5.27 -3.03
C GLY A 11 0.93 -4.87 -1.91
N THR A 12 1.97 -5.67 -1.70
CA THR A 12 2.94 -5.42 -0.64
C THR A 12 4.00 -4.46 -1.16
N VAL A 13 4.07 -3.26 -0.58
CA VAL A 13 5.04 -2.24 -1.00
C VAL A 13 5.65 -1.57 0.23
N ILE A 14 6.82 -0.96 0.06
CA ILE A 14 7.38 -0.14 1.15
C ILE A 14 6.64 1.19 1.21
N VAL A 15 6.64 1.79 2.40
CA VAL A 15 5.99 3.08 2.60
C VAL A 15 6.54 4.12 1.61
N GLY A 16 7.82 4.08 1.32
CA GLY A 16 8.42 5.02 0.37
C GLY A 16 7.88 4.92 -1.05
N TYR A 17 7.11 3.88 -1.38
CA TYR A 17 6.62 3.68 -2.75
C TYR A 17 5.09 3.69 -2.88
N TYR A 18 4.34 3.68 -1.78
CA TYR A 18 2.89 3.50 -1.86
C TYR A 18 2.21 4.53 -2.77
N ALA A 19 2.64 5.79 -2.68
CA ALA A 19 1.99 6.85 -3.42
C ALA A 19 2.18 6.69 -4.92
N THR A 20 3.39 6.30 -5.35
CA THR A 20 3.67 6.02 -6.76
C THR A 20 2.84 4.84 -7.24
N LYS A 21 2.73 3.79 -6.43
CA LYS A 21 1.97 2.61 -6.81
C LYS A 21 0.49 2.93 -6.97
N ILE A 22 -0.08 3.68 -6.05
CA ILE A 22 -1.48 4.09 -6.13
C ILE A 22 -1.73 4.91 -7.39
N ARG A 23 -0.86 5.89 -7.64
CA ARG A 23 -1.02 6.73 -8.83
C ARG A 23 -0.97 5.90 -10.10
N ARG A 24 0.01 5.03 -10.23
CA ARG A 24 0.13 4.17 -11.41
C ARG A 24 -1.08 3.26 -11.57
N SER A 25 -1.56 2.71 -10.46
CA SER A 25 -2.67 1.76 -10.51
C SER A 25 -3.96 2.43 -10.95
N ILE A 26 -4.27 3.61 -10.40
CA ILE A 26 -5.53 4.25 -10.77
C ILE A 26 -5.47 4.77 -12.21
N PHE A 27 -4.32 5.24 -12.69
CA PHE A 27 -4.19 5.64 -14.09
C PHE A 27 -4.37 4.44 -15.01
N ALA A 28 -3.80 3.28 -14.64
CA ALA A 28 -3.97 2.07 -15.45
C ALA A 28 -5.42 1.60 -15.47
N GLN A 29 -6.10 1.63 -14.32
CA GLN A 29 -7.48 1.16 -14.23
C GLN A 29 -8.46 2.05 -14.99
N THR A 30 -8.15 3.34 -15.12
CA THR A 30 -9.07 4.29 -15.75
C THR A 30 -8.70 4.63 -17.18
N ARG A 31 -7.69 3.95 -17.73
CA ARG A 31 -7.18 4.29 -19.06
C ARG A 31 -8.25 4.39 -20.13
N GLU A 32 -9.13 3.39 -20.19
CA GLU A 32 -10.15 3.38 -21.24
C GLU A 32 -11.17 4.50 -21.08
N LEU A 33 -11.50 4.84 -19.84
CA LEU A 33 -12.43 5.92 -19.58
C LEU A 33 -11.84 7.27 -19.94
N VAL A 34 -10.52 7.43 -19.74
CA VAL A 34 -9.85 8.66 -20.14
C VAL A 34 -9.81 8.76 -21.66
N LYS A 35 -9.50 7.65 -22.36
CA LYS A 35 -9.48 7.65 -23.81
C LYS A 35 -10.83 7.99 -24.41
N SER A 36 -11.91 7.50 -23.80
CA SER A 36 -13.24 7.73 -24.32
C SER A 36 -13.81 9.10 -23.94
N GLY A 37 -13.10 9.87 -23.16
CA GLY A 37 -13.57 11.18 -22.74
C GLY A 37 -14.52 11.18 -21.56
N GLN A 38 -14.82 10.02 -20.99
CA GLN A 38 -15.73 9.94 -19.85
C GLN A 38 -15.07 10.40 -18.56
N LEU A 39 -13.76 10.48 -18.53
CA LEU A 39 -13.01 10.86 -17.36
C LEU A 39 -11.79 11.65 -17.82
N SER A 40 -11.46 12.73 -17.13
CA SER A 40 -10.27 13.49 -17.50
C SER A 40 -9.05 12.99 -16.75
N SER A 41 -7.87 13.15 -17.35
CA SER A 41 -6.65 12.79 -16.67
C SER A 41 -6.40 13.69 -15.46
N GLN A 42 -6.89 14.92 -15.49
CA GLN A 42 -6.80 15.82 -14.35
C GLN A 42 -7.60 15.28 -13.17
N GLU A 43 -8.77 14.71 -13.43
CA GLU A 43 -9.58 14.14 -12.35
C GLU A 43 -8.91 12.91 -11.77
N VAL A 44 -8.30 12.07 -12.60
CA VAL A 44 -7.55 10.91 -12.10
C VAL A 44 -6.41 11.38 -11.20
N ALA A 45 -5.66 12.39 -11.65
CA ALA A 45 -4.54 12.92 -10.86
C ALA A 45 -5.04 13.54 -9.55
N ARG A 46 -6.15 14.26 -9.59
CA ARG A 46 -6.74 14.87 -8.40
C ARG A 46 -7.10 13.80 -7.37
N SER A 47 -7.76 12.74 -7.83
CA SER A 47 -8.20 11.69 -6.93
C SER A 47 -7.03 10.93 -6.32
N ALA A 48 -5.99 10.66 -7.11
CA ALA A 48 -4.80 10.01 -6.59
C ALA A 48 -4.12 10.88 -5.53
N GLY A 49 -4.03 12.17 -5.79
CA GLY A 49 -3.44 13.10 -4.83
C GLY A 49 -4.25 13.19 -3.53
N GLU A 50 -5.57 13.16 -3.65
CA GLU A 50 -6.44 13.20 -2.48
C GLU A 50 -6.22 11.98 -1.59
N LEU A 51 -6.23 10.80 -2.17
CA LEU A 51 -6.00 9.58 -1.41
C LEU A 51 -4.60 9.56 -0.81
N ASN A 52 -3.59 9.94 -1.59
CA ASN A 52 -2.23 9.90 -1.12
C ASN A 52 -1.98 10.88 0.05
N ARG A 53 -2.62 12.05 0.05
CA ARG A 53 -2.51 12.96 1.18
C ARG A 53 -3.14 12.37 2.43
N TRP A 54 -4.29 11.74 2.28
CA TRP A 54 -4.98 11.11 3.40
C TRP A 54 -4.14 9.97 3.98
N LEU A 55 -3.57 9.15 3.10
CA LEU A 55 -2.70 8.05 3.53
C LEU A 55 -1.43 8.56 4.19
N TYR A 56 -0.88 9.66 3.71
CA TYR A 56 0.30 10.26 4.32
C TYR A 56 0.02 10.64 5.78
N THR A 57 -1.13 11.23 6.02
CA THR A 57 -1.54 11.58 7.38
C THR A 57 -1.55 10.35 8.28
N ILE A 58 -2.06 9.24 7.79
CA ILE A 58 -2.13 8.01 8.58
C ILE A 58 -0.77 7.36 8.74
N LEU A 59 -0.09 7.11 7.62
CA LEU A 59 1.13 6.30 7.64
C LEU A 59 2.32 7.04 8.23
N VAL A 60 2.44 8.30 7.92
CA VAL A 60 3.61 9.07 8.30
C VAL A 60 3.38 9.89 9.56
N GLU A 61 2.25 10.59 9.65
CA GLU A 61 2.02 11.49 10.78
C GLU A 61 1.45 10.78 12.00
N LYS A 62 0.51 9.87 11.81
CA LYS A 62 -0.11 9.18 12.95
C LYS A 62 0.62 7.93 13.36
N LEU A 63 0.99 7.09 12.42
CA LEU A 63 1.68 5.83 12.72
C LEU A 63 3.20 5.99 12.76
N VAL A 64 3.72 7.06 12.22
CA VAL A 64 5.16 7.38 12.20
C VAL A 64 5.97 6.22 11.63
N LEU A 65 5.54 5.70 10.49
CA LEU A 65 6.23 4.59 9.85
C LEU A 65 7.48 5.10 9.13
N SER A 66 8.48 4.24 9.01
CA SER A 66 9.65 4.57 8.24
C SER A 66 9.39 4.21 6.78
N LYS A 67 10.20 4.77 5.88
CA LYS A 67 10.07 4.48 4.45
C LYS A 67 10.28 3.01 4.13
N ALA A 68 10.99 2.30 4.99
CA ALA A 68 11.30 0.89 4.78
C ALA A 68 10.23 -0.04 5.36
N ASP A 69 9.29 0.48 6.15
CA ASP A 69 8.20 -0.34 6.64
C ASP A 69 7.32 -0.77 5.45
N ILE A 70 6.66 -1.89 5.58
CA ILE A 70 5.89 -2.47 4.49
C ILE A 70 4.41 -2.30 4.75
N VAL A 71 3.68 -1.93 3.71
CA VAL A 71 2.23 -1.75 3.79
C VAL A 71 1.55 -2.47 2.65
N ARG A 72 0.29 -2.80 2.86
CA ARG A 72 -0.60 -3.27 1.81
C ARG A 72 -1.87 -2.48 1.95
N ILE A 73 -2.25 -1.77 0.90
CA ILE A 73 -3.37 -0.84 0.94
C ILE A 73 -4.39 -1.21 -0.11
N GLU A 74 -5.66 -1.20 0.28
CA GLU A 74 -6.77 -1.36 -0.66
C GLU A 74 -7.72 -0.20 -0.43
N ALA A 75 -8.12 0.45 -1.51
CA ALA A 75 -9.03 1.58 -1.44
C ALA A 75 -10.09 1.46 -2.53
N THR A 76 -11.35 1.53 -2.13
CA THR A 76 -12.47 1.43 -3.03
C THR A 76 -12.87 2.82 -3.50
N TYR A 77 -13.18 2.94 -4.78
CA TYR A 77 -13.65 4.20 -5.34
C TYR A 77 -14.79 3.95 -6.30
N SER A 78 -15.56 5.01 -6.55
CA SER A 78 -16.60 4.96 -7.56
C SER A 78 -16.40 6.12 -8.53
N ILE A 79 -16.89 5.93 -9.74
CA ILE A 79 -16.83 6.94 -10.78
C ILE A 79 -18.25 7.23 -11.24
N ALA A 80 -18.64 8.48 -11.20
CA ALA A 80 -19.94 8.90 -11.67
C ALA A 80 -19.82 10.32 -12.19
N ARG A 81 -20.34 10.56 -13.37
CA ARG A 81 -20.38 11.91 -13.95
C ARG A 81 -19.01 12.57 -14.03
N GLY A 82 -18.01 11.79 -14.41
CA GLY A 82 -16.66 12.30 -14.57
C GLY A 82 -15.93 12.59 -13.27
N LYS A 83 -16.43 12.09 -12.14
CA LYS A 83 -15.82 12.32 -10.84
C LYS A 83 -15.45 11.01 -10.18
N ILE A 84 -14.30 10.98 -9.53
CA ILE A 84 -13.86 9.84 -8.75
C ILE A 84 -14.05 10.17 -7.27
N SER A 85 -14.73 9.27 -6.56
CA SER A 85 -14.99 9.44 -5.13
C SER A 85 -14.47 8.24 -4.37
N TRP A 86 -13.62 8.48 -3.39
CA TRP A 86 -13.11 7.42 -2.54
C TRP A 86 -14.14 7.05 -1.47
N ASP A 87 -14.24 5.77 -1.19
CA ASP A 87 -15.09 5.31 -0.09
C ASP A 87 -14.18 5.24 1.13
N TRP A 88 -14.14 6.33 1.87
CA TRP A 88 -13.23 6.47 3.01
C TRP A 88 -13.46 5.42 4.09
N GLY A 89 -14.65 4.85 4.18
CA GLY A 89 -14.95 3.82 5.15
C GLY A 89 -14.50 2.42 4.73
N ARG A 90 -14.04 2.28 3.47
CA ARG A 90 -13.60 0.98 2.97
C ARG A 90 -12.14 0.96 2.58
N ILE A 91 -11.33 1.73 3.24
CA ILE A 91 -9.89 1.70 3.01
C ILE A 91 -9.30 0.74 4.01
N LYS A 92 -8.53 -0.23 3.50
CA LYS A 92 -7.86 -1.22 4.34
C LYS A 92 -6.37 -1.00 4.26
N ILE A 93 -5.71 -1.01 5.40
CA ILE A 93 -4.27 -0.81 5.47
C ILE A 93 -3.70 -1.88 6.39
N ASP A 94 -2.79 -2.71 5.87
CA ASP A 94 -2.03 -3.63 6.68
C ASP A 94 -0.61 -3.11 6.76
N VAL A 95 -0.03 -3.13 7.94
CA VAL A 95 1.33 -2.64 8.15
C VAL A 95 2.19 -3.77 8.68
N TYR A 96 3.38 -3.92 8.11
CA TYR A 96 4.33 -4.94 8.51
C TYR A 96 5.64 -4.26 8.84
N ARG A 97 6.12 -4.47 10.05
CA ARG A 97 7.38 -3.87 10.47
C ARG A 97 8.45 -4.94 10.53
N LYS A 98 9.59 -4.63 9.94
CA LYS A 98 10.70 -5.56 9.91
C LYS A 98 11.26 -5.75 11.30
N VAL A 99 11.54 -6.99 11.66
CA VAL A 99 12.21 -7.29 12.91
C VAL A 99 13.67 -6.82 12.78
N ASP A 100 14.20 -6.27 13.87
CA ASP A 100 15.57 -5.78 13.90
C ASP A 100 16.52 -6.87 13.41
N PRO A 101 17.37 -6.59 12.41
CA PRO A 101 18.33 -7.60 11.92
C PRO A 101 19.25 -8.16 12.99
N ASP A 102 19.58 -7.37 14.01
CA ASP A 102 20.44 -7.85 15.09
C ASP A 102 19.73 -8.89 15.94
N ILE A 103 18.42 -8.73 16.13
CA ILE A 103 17.63 -9.74 16.86
C ILE A 103 17.58 -11.03 16.07
N VAL A 104 17.41 -10.93 14.74
CA VAL A 104 17.39 -12.12 13.90
C VAL A 104 18.74 -12.82 13.91
N SER A 105 19.83 -12.07 13.80
CA SER A 105 21.17 -12.64 13.84
C SER A 105 21.46 -13.33 15.16
N ALA A 106 21.04 -12.73 16.26
CA ALA A 106 21.23 -13.31 17.58
C ALA A 106 20.43 -14.62 17.72
N ALA A 107 19.21 -14.64 17.19
CA ALA A 107 18.39 -15.86 17.24
C ALA A 107 19.04 -16.98 16.43
N ILE A 108 19.59 -16.65 15.27
CA ILE A 108 20.27 -17.64 14.44
C ILE A 108 21.49 -18.22 15.17
N LYS A 109 22.30 -17.34 15.74
CA LYS A 109 23.47 -17.81 16.47
C LYS A 109 23.09 -18.70 17.65
N HIS A 110 22.07 -18.31 18.38
CA HIS A 110 21.61 -19.09 19.51
C HIS A 110 21.12 -20.46 19.07
N ALA A 111 20.36 -20.52 17.99
CA ALA A 111 19.87 -21.79 17.46
C ALA A 111 21.01 -22.70 17.01
N LEU A 112 22.04 -22.11 16.39
CA LEU A 112 23.20 -22.89 15.97
C LEU A 112 23.95 -23.44 17.15
N GLN A 113 24.08 -22.67 18.22
CA GLN A 113 24.75 -23.16 19.42
C GLN A 113 23.97 -24.29 20.09
N GLU A 114 22.66 -24.17 20.14
CA GLU A 114 21.83 -25.21 20.70
C GLU A 114 21.96 -26.49 19.88
N ARG A 115 22.00 -26.35 18.57
CA ARG A 115 22.14 -27.52 17.70
C ARG A 115 23.46 -28.24 17.94
N ILE A 116 24.55 -27.50 18.08
CA ILE A 116 25.84 -28.08 18.37
C ILE A 116 25.84 -28.82 19.72
N THR A 117 25.15 -28.25 20.71
CA THR A 117 25.13 -28.86 22.05
C THR A 117 24.24 -30.08 22.05
N VAL A 118 23.14 -30.07 21.34
CA VAL A 118 22.19 -31.16 21.37
C VAL A 118 22.56 -32.29 20.43
N GLU A 119 23.36 -32.00 19.40
CA GLU A 119 23.75 -33.03 18.50
C GLU A 119 25.07 -33.56 18.93
N PRO A 120 25.13 -34.38 19.80
CA PRO A 120 26.36 -34.81 20.33
C PRO A 120 26.95 -35.66 19.33
N SER A 121 28.03 -35.75 19.47
CA SER A 121 28.64 -36.53 18.67
C SER A 121 28.10 -37.80 18.65
N GLN A 122 27.83 -38.28 17.77
CA GLN A 122 27.30 -39.56 17.73
C GLN A 122 28.27 -40.49 17.42
#